data_1e9f39bae138bc83cc7a7579bbadd8ef
#
_entry.id   1e9f39bae138bc83cc7a7579bbadd8ef
#
_cell.length_a   1.000
_cell.length_b   1.000
_cell.length_c   1.000
_cell.angle_alpha   90.00
_cell.angle_beta   90.00
_cell.angle_gamma   90.00
#
_symmetry.space_group_name_H-M   'P 1'
#
loop_
_entity.id
_entity.type
_entity.pdbx_description
1 polymer ?
#
loop_
_entity_poly.entity_id
_entity_poly.type
_entity_poly.pdbx_seq_one_letter_code
_entity_poly.pdbx_strand_id
1 'polypeptide(L)'
;MKKYANQALEAAEKCDDNLWKFATVAEGNMYLSLTAMLLPTNDGFVGLDSWKIPSEAGTYTFTVNAYDAGTEANDEIVNGGGAPGVAGIPGAPGGSGTGGTGVTDMEENTYVHIHRGSLGDDDLAGGKSDLDNTVHRWLNPVAKLVVTVK
;
A
#
# COMPACT_ATOMS: atom_id res chain seq x y z
N MET A 1 -3.51 35.40 15.46
CA MET A 1 -2.88 34.51 14.47
C MET A 1 -2.70 33.13 15.10
N LYS A 2 -3.59 32.17 14.81
CA LYS A 2 -3.44 30.79 15.29
C LYS A 2 -2.31 30.16 14.49
N LYS A 3 -1.28 29.69 15.16
CA LYS A 3 -0.22 28.87 14.54
C LYS A 3 -0.86 27.57 14.13
N TYR A 4 -1.03 27.38 12.83
CA TYR A 4 -1.32 26.05 12.29
C TYR A 4 -0.05 25.23 12.47
N ALA A 5 -0.06 24.32 13.40
CA ALA A 5 0.97 23.31 13.46
C ALA A 5 0.80 22.43 12.22
N ASN A 6 1.70 22.55 11.26
CA ASN A 6 1.96 21.49 10.31
C ASN A 6 2.52 20.32 11.13
N GLN A 7 1.63 19.54 11.71
CA GLN A 7 2.03 18.26 12.25
C GLN A 7 2.30 17.38 11.03
N ALA A 8 3.58 17.23 10.75
CA ALA A 8 4.01 16.11 9.92
C ALA A 8 3.35 14.84 10.50
N LEU A 9 2.89 13.97 9.63
CA LEU A 9 2.50 12.62 10.05
C LEU A 9 3.66 12.06 10.88
N GLU A 10 3.50 12.04 12.19
CA GLU A 10 4.39 11.27 13.03
C GLU A 10 4.23 9.82 12.58
N ALA A 11 5.34 9.13 12.43
CA ALA A 11 5.38 7.78 11.90
C ALA A 11 4.27 6.93 12.52
N ALA A 12 3.51 6.26 11.66
CA ALA A 12 2.46 5.38 12.13
C ALA A 12 3.04 4.37 13.11
N GLU A 13 2.54 4.36 14.32
CA GLU A 13 2.94 3.38 15.32
C GLU A 13 2.14 2.10 15.11
N LYS A 14 2.83 0.98 14.91
CA LYS A 14 2.20 -0.32 14.86
C LYS A 14 1.82 -0.72 16.28
N CYS A 15 0.53 -0.82 16.55
CA CYS A 15 0.02 -1.38 17.80
C CYS A 15 -0.05 -2.92 17.69
N ASP A 16 -0.13 -3.61 18.82
CA ASP A 16 -0.15 -5.07 18.94
C ASP A 16 -1.23 -5.77 18.10
N ASP A 17 -2.24 -5.04 17.65
CA ASP A 17 -3.37 -5.54 16.84
C ASP A 17 -3.21 -5.27 15.33
N ASN A 18 -2.01 -5.00 14.83
CA ASN A 18 -1.79 -4.52 13.46
C ASN A 18 -2.53 -3.22 13.13
N LEU A 19 -2.85 -2.43 14.12
CA LEU A 19 -3.47 -1.13 13.97
C LEU A 19 -2.40 -0.05 13.82
N TRP A 20 -2.51 0.74 12.76
CA TRP A 20 -1.66 1.91 12.55
C TRP A 20 -2.41 3.16 12.99
N LYS A 21 -1.82 3.94 13.89
CA LYS A 21 -2.36 5.23 14.29
C LYS A 21 -1.65 6.34 13.52
N PHE A 22 -2.43 7.13 12.83
CA PHE A 22 -1.93 8.31 12.13
C PHE A 22 -2.17 9.55 12.98
N ALA A 23 -1.34 10.56 12.75
CA ALA A 23 -1.45 11.82 13.46
C ALA A 23 -2.77 12.56 13.20
N THR A 24 -3.11 13.44 14.12
CA THR A 24 -4.30 14.27 14.04
C THR A 24 -4.23 15.31 12.92
N VAL A 25 -5.29 15.42 12.17
CA VAL A 25 -5.45 16.50 11.19
C VAL A 25 -5.75 17.79 11.91
N ALA A 26 -5.08 18.88 11.52
CA ALA A 26 -5.31 20.20 12.14
C ALA A 26 -6.71 20.74 11.85
N GLU A 27 -7.25 21.49 12.82
CA GLU A 27 -8.52 22.20 12.67
C GLU A 27 -8.51 23.11 11.42
N GLY A 28 -9.56 23.04 10.63
CA GLY A 28 -9.73 23.82 9.40
C GLY A 28 -9.45 23.05 8.10
N ASN A 29 -8.87 21.87 8.17
CA ASN A 29 -8.77 20.99 7.01
C ASN A 29 -10.07 20.21 6.84
N MET A 30 -10.60 20.21 5.62
CA MET A 30 -11.90 19.63 5.31
C MET A 30 -11.81 18.29 4.58
N TYR A 31 -10.63 17.91 4.11
CA TYR A 31 -10.42 16.73 3.30
C TYR A 31 -9.20 15.94 3.80
N LEU A 32 -9.32 14.61 3.76
CA LEU A 32 -8.26 13.69 4.08
C LEU A 32 -7.84 12.95 2.81
N SER A 33 -6.56 13.00 2.49
CA SER A 33 -5.93 12.12 1.51
C SER A 33 -4.78 11.38 2.20
N LEU A 34 -4.61 10.12 1.87
CA LEU A 34 -3.48 9.33 2.36
C LEU A 34 -3.05 8.30 1.31
N THR A 35 -1.79 7.96 1.35
CA THR A 35 -1.23 6.86 0.58
C THR A 35 -0.25 6.09 1.45
N ALA A 36 -0.19 4.77 1.26
CA ALA A 36 0.81 3.92 1.89
C ALA A 36 1.16 2.78 0.96
N MET A 37 2.46 2.55 0.76
CA MET A 37 2.92 1.44 -0.07
C MET A 37 2.50 0.11 0.52
N LEU A 38 2.11 -0.82 -0.34
CA LEU A 38 1.86 -2.21 0.03
C LEU A 38 3.10 -3.05 -0.25
N LEU A 39 3.55 -3.78 0.75
CA LEU A 39 4.63 -4.74 0.61
C LEU A 39 4.12 -6.16 0.93
N PRO A 40 4.50 -7.15 0.14
CA PRO A 40 5.32 -7.09 -1.08
C PRO A 40 4.48 -6.83 -2.34
N THR A 41 4.75 -5.75 -3.03
CA THR A 41 4.24 -5.45 -4.39
C THR A 41 5.28 -4.66 -5.15
N ASN A 42 5.21 -4.64 -6.47
CA ASN A 42 6.09 -3.83 -7.32
C ASN A 42 5.92 -2.34 -7.02
N ASP A 43 4.75 -1.79 -7.30
CA ASP A 43 4.43 -0.38 -7.08
C ASP A 43 3.01 -0.17 -6.52
N GLY A 44 2.46 -1.19 -5.87
CA GLY A 44 1.14 -1.15 -5.26
C GLY A 44 1.09 -0.26 -4.01
N PHE A 45 0.02 0.48 -3.86
CA PHE A 45 -0.23 1.30 -2.69
C PHE A 45 -1.70 1.28 -2.29
N VAL A 46 -1.98 1.46 -1.00
CA VAL A 46 -3.32 1.76 -0.51
C VAL A 46 -3.53 3.27 -0.56
N GLY A 47 -4.67 3.71 -1.04
CA GLY A 47 -4.95 5.12 -1.21
C GLY A 47 -6.36 5.53 -0.81
N LEU A 48 -6.45 6.75 -0.32
CA LEU A 48 -7.67 7.51 -0.13
C LEU A 48 -7.45 8.90 -0.69
N ASP A 49 -8.33 9.36 -1.54
CA ASP A 49 -8.26 10.70 -2.08
C ASP A 49 -9.44 11.55 -1.65
N SER A 50 -9.12 12.74 -1.16
CA SER A 50 -10.03 13.86 -0.93
C SER A 50 -11.31 13.47 -0.17
N TRP A 51 -11.22 12.55 0.79
CA TRP A 51 -12.36 12.23 1.62
C TRP A 51 -12.75 13.42 2.49
N LYS A 52 -13.96 13.90 2.33
CA LYS A 52 -14.46 15.03 3.11
C LYS A 52 -14.67 14.62 4.56
N ILE A 53 -13.95 15.27 5.46
CA ILE A 53 -14.09 15.03 6.89
C ILE A 53 -15.44 15.57 7.35
N PRO A 54 -16.30 14.73 7.99
CA PRO A 54 -17.55 15.21 8.56
C PRO A 54 -17.35 16.26 9.63
N SER A 55 -18.30 17.17 9.75
CA SER A 55 -18.34 18.15 10.85
C SER A 55 -18.87 17.58 12.16
N GLU A 56 -19.54 16.45 12.10
CA GLU A 56 -20.12 15.79 13.28
C GLU A 56 -19.08 14.92 13.96
N ALA A 57 -19.01 15.03 15.27
CA ALA A 57 -18.16 14.15 16.07
C ALA A 57 -18.65 12.70 15.96
N GLY A 58 -17.72 11.78 15.77
CA GLY A 58 -18.06 10.38 15.58
C GLY A 58 -16.91 9.55 15.04
N THR A 59 -17.15 8.25 14.91
CA THR A 59 -16.20 7.32 14.31
C THR A 59 -16.71 6.83 12.97
N TYR A 60 -15.93 7.07 11.95
CA TYR A 60 -16.23 6.73 10.55
C TYR A 60 -15.31 5.61 10.10
N THR A 61 -15.90 4.56 9.57
CA THR A 61 -15.15 3.37 9.15
C THR A 61 -15.50 3.04 7.71
N PHE A 62 -14.47 2.81 6.91
CA PHE A 62 -14.62 2.36 5.52
C PHE A 62 -13.42 1.56 5.06
N THR A 63 -13.63 0.79 4.01
CA THR A 63 -12.57 0.01 3.39
C THR A 63 -11.92 0.80 2.27
N VAL A 64 -10.62 0.56 2.06
CA VAL A 64 -9.85 1.17 0.98
C VAL A 64 -9.22 0.10 0.10
N ASN A 65 -9.12 0.42 -1.17
CA ASN A 65 -8.52 -0.45 -2.17
C ASN A 65 -7.01 -0.24 -2.27
N ALA A 66 -6.35 -1.25 -2.79
CA ALA A 66 -5.03 -1.10 -3.36
C ALA A 66 -5.13 -0.54 -4.78
N TYR A 67 -4.22 0.34 -5.09
CA TYR A 67 -3.98 0.90 -6.40
C TYR A 67 -2.60 0.49 -6.88
N ASP A 68 -2.46 0.41 -8.17
CA ASP A 68 -1.24 0.25 -8.91
C ASP A 68 -0.79 1.64 -9.36
N ALA A 69 0.47 1.97 -9.19
CA ALA A 69 0.98 3.29 -9.58
C ALA A 69 1.21 3.40 -11.10
N GLY A 70 1.24 2.28 -11.81
CA GLY A 70 1.48 2.20 -13.24
C GLY A 70 2.92 2.57 -13.62
N THR A 71 3.87 2.38 -12.72
CA THR A 71 5.27 2.76 -12.91
C THR A 71 6.16 1.60 -13.33
N GLU A 72 5.72 0.39 -13.09
CA GLU A 72 6.40 -0.84 -13.46
C GLU A 72 5.43 -2.02 -13.63
N ALA A 73 5.88 -3.08 -14.29
CA ALA A 73 5.07 -4.29 -14.45
C ALA A 73 4.88 -5.00 -13.12
N ASN A 74 3.69 -5.55 -12.89
CA ASN A 74 3.40 -6.40 -11.73
C ASN A 74 3.91 -7.82 -11.95
N ASP A 75 5.23 -7.96 -12.09
CA ASP A 75 5.89 -9.23 -12.39
C ASP A 75 6.06 -10.12 -11.17
N GLU A 76 5.87 -9.58 -9.97
CA GLU A 76 6.01 -10.26 -8.69
C GLU A 76 7.43 -10.82 -8.44
N ILE A 77 8.45 -10.09 -8.94
CA ILE A 77 9.86 -10.43 -8.75
C ILE A 77 10.47 -9.57 -7.65
N VAL A 78 11.08 -10.22 -6.68
CA VAL A 78 11.84 -9.56 -5.60
C VAL A 78 13.22 -9.21 -6.10
N ASN A 79 13.45 -7.93 -6.33
CA ASN A 79 14.72 -7.43 -6.88
C ASN A 79 15.56 -6.65 -5.85
N GLY A 80 15.41 -6.98 -4.61
CA GLY A 80 16.40 -6.72 -3.56
C GLY A 80 16.68 -5.29 -3.20
N GLY A 81 15.75 -4.34 -3.35
CA GLY A 81 16.28 -3.14 -2.86
C GLY A 81 15.48 -1.88 -2.62
N GLY A 82 14.43 -1.65 -3.29
CA GLY A 82 13.75 -0.34 -3.17
C GLY A 82 14.68 0.85 -3.49
N ALA A 83 15.76 0.60 -4.23
CA ALA A 83 16.61 1.68 -4.70
C ALA A 83 15.86 2.45 -5.80
N PRO A 84 15.91 3.80 -5.81
CA PRO A 84 15.27 4.58 -6.87
C PRO A 84 15.68 4.13 -8.27
N GLY A 85 14.70 3.83 -9.13
CA GLY A 85 14.92 3.40 -10.51
C GLY A 85 15.28 1.92 -10.69
N VAL A 86 15.18 1.12 -9.65
CA VAL A 86 15.31 -0.34 -9.73
C VAL A 86 13.91 -0.94 -9.71
N ALA A 87 13.49 -1.52 -10.83
CA ALA A 87 12.21 -2.21 -10.93
C ALA A 87 12.18 -3.49 -10.08
N GLY A 88 10.99 -3.90 -9.70
CA GLY A 88 10.74 -5.09 -8.90
C GLY A 88 10.35 -4.79 -7.46
N ILE A 89 9.94 -5.83 -6.76
CA ILE A 89 9.48 -5.69 -5.37
C ILE A 89 10.63 -5.22 -4.47
N PRO A 90 10.47 -4.08 -3.77
CA PRO A 90 11.55 -3.47 -2.97
C PRO A 90 11.79 -4.19 -1.64
N GLY A 91 12.04 -5.47 -1.70
CA GLY A 91 12.36 -6.28 -0.54
C GLY A 91 11.14 -6.75 0.24
N ALA A 92 10.85 -8.03 0.14
CA ALA A 92 10.02 -8.67 1.15
C ALA A 92 10.81 -8.67 2.47
N PRO A 93 10.18 -8.36 3.62
CA PRO A 93 10.84 -8.50 4.91
C PRO A 93 11.43 -9.92 5.05
N GLY A 94 12.76 -10.01 5.05
CA GLY A 94 13.47 -11.27 5.24
C GLY A 94 13.78 -12.08 3.98
N GLY A 95 13.58 -11.58 2.76
CA GLY A 95 13.73 -12.39 1.56
C GLY A 95 14.56 -11.78 0.43
N SER A 96 15.37 -12.62 -0.18
CA SER A 96 15.70 -12.56 -1.60
C SER A 96 14.63 -13.37 -2.33
N GLY A 97 14.35 -13.02 -3.60
CA GLY A 97 13.42 -13.79 -4.41
C GLY A 97 13.82 -15.26 -4.57
N THR A 98 12.88 -16.08 -4.98
CA THR A 98 13.07 -17.50 -5.23
C THR A 98 13.66 -17.81 -6.61
N GLY A 99 13.83 -16.77 -7.44
CA GLY A 99 14.29 -16.89 -8.82
C GLY A 99 13.13 -17.04 -9.82
N GLY A 100 11.99 -16.50 -9.49
CA GLY A 100 10.83 -16.45 -10.38
C GLY A 100 11.14 -15.77 -11.71
N THR A 101 10.40 -16.15 -12.73
CA THR A 101 10.59 -15.64 -14.11
C THR A 101 9.67 -14.50 -14.49
N GLY A 102 8.80 -14.09 -13.58
CA GLY A 102 7.78 -13.05 -13.77
C GLY A 102 6.42 -13.61 -14.14
N VAL A 103 5.38 -13.14 -13.44
CA VAL A 103 3.98 -13.49 -13.78
C VAL A 103 3.50 -12.71 -14.98
N THR A 104 4.09 -11.57 -15.26
CA THR A 104 3.92 -10.78 -16.47
C THR A 104 5.20 -10.01 -16.78
N ASP A 105 5.47 -9.79 -18.04
CA ASP A 105 6.54 -8.94 -18.56
C ASP A 105 6.02 -7.62 -19.15
N MET A 106 4.72 -7.42 -19.11
CA MET A 106 4.07 -6.29 -19.75
C MET A 106 3.47 -5.37 -18.69
N GLU A 107 3.83 -4.12 -18.80
CA GLU A 107 3.07 -3.04 -18.18
C GLU A 107 1.92 -2.66 -19.11
N GLU A 108 0.70 -3.00 -18.67
CA GLU A 108 -0.49 -2.77 -19.47
C GLU A 108 -1.05 -1.36 -19.32
N ASN A 109 -0.61 -0.64 -18.29
CA ASN A 109 -1.21 0.63 -17.93
C ASN A 109 -0.19 1.54 -17.23
N THR A 110 0.00 2.73 -17.77
CA THR A 110 0.90 3.76 -17.23
C THR A 110 0.17 4.77 -16.34
N TYR A 111 -1.04 4.48 -15.93
CA TYR A 111 -1.86 5.33 -15.10
C TYR A 111 -2.20 4.63 -13.78
N VAL A 112 -2.38 5.41 -12.72
CA VAL A 112 -2.90 4.91 -11.46
C VAL A 112 -4.26 4.24 -11.69
N HIS A 113 -4.38 2.99 -11.27
CA HIS A 113 -5.61 2.22 -11.40
C HIS A 113 -5.76 1.22 -10.24
N ILE A 114 -6.90 0.53 -10.19
CA ILE A 114 -7.14 -0.48 -9.15
C ILE A 114 -6.17 -1.65 -9.36
N HIS A 115 -5.41 -1.97 -8.32
CA HIS A 115 -4.48 -3.10 -8.36
C HIS A 115 -5.22 -4.44 -8.45
N ARG A 116 -4.73 -5.33 -9.29
CA ARG A 116 -5.35 -6.66 -9.51
C ARG A 116 -5.21 -7.63 -8.34
N GLY A 117 -4.36 -7.31 -7.36
CA GLY A 117 -3.93 -8.22 -6.30
C GLY A 117 -2.60 -8.91 -6.62
N SER A 118 -2.00 -9.52 -5.63
CA SER A 118 -0.86 -10.43 -5.82
C SER A 118 -1.37 -11.84 -6.00
N LEU A 119 -0.80 -12.57 -6.94
CA LEU A 119 -1.18 -13.94 -7.27
C LEU A 119 -0.31 -14.94 -6.52
N GLY A 120 0.99 -14.74 -6.57
CA GLY A 120 1.95 -15.70 -6.05
C GLY A 120 1.91 -17.03 -6.81
N ASP A 121 2.79 -17.94 -6.46
CA ASP A 121 2.69 -19.35 -6.85
C ASP A 121 3.10 -20.26 -5.69
N ASP A 122 3.12 -21.56 -5.91
CA ASP A 122 3.49 -22.57 -4.93
C ASP A 122 4.89 -23.18 -5.17
N ASP A 123 5.62 -22.63 -6.14
CA ASP A 123 7.00 -23.08 -6.43
C ASP A 123 8.02 -22.22 -5.65
N LEU A 124 8.44 -22.72 -4.51
CA LEU A 124 9.42 -22.04 -3.65
C LEU A 124 10.87 -22.09 -4.15
N ALA A 125 11.11 -22.67 -5.34
CA ALA A 125 12.44 -22.82 -5.91
C ALA A 125 12.59 -22.22 -7.30
N GLY A 126 11.65 -21.35 -7.69
CA GLY A 126 11.63 -20.72 -9.01
C GLY A 126 10.23 -20.26 -9.36
N GLY A 127 9.60 -20.95 -10.30
CA GLY A 127 8.25 -20.61 -10.72
C GLY A 127 8.16 -19.34 -11.56
N LYS A 128 7.06 -18.64 -11.42
CA LYS A 128 6.83 -17.35 -12.06
C LYS A 128 6.89 -16.18 -11.07
N SER A 129 6.36 -16.40 -9.88
CA SER A 129 6.34 -15.39 -8.83
C SER A 129 7.40 -15.69 -7.77
N ASP A 130 8.00 -14.65 -7.22
CA ASP A 130 8.82 -14.77 -6.01
C ASP A 130 7.97 -14.74 -4.73
N LEU A 131 6.64 -14.64 -4.87
CA LEU A 131 5.71 -14.57 -3.77
C LEU A 131 5.01 -15.92 -3.56
N ASP A 132 5.07 -16.42 -2.33
CA ASP A 132 4.30 -17.58 -1.91
C ASP A 132 2.80 -17.27 -1.88
N ASN A 133 2.00 -17.96 -2.69
CA ASN A 133 0.57 -17.74 -2.81
C ASN A 133 -0.23 -18.10 -1.54
N THR A 134 0.35 -18.87 -0.64
CA THR A 134 -0.28 -19.22 0.64
C THR A 134 -0.17 -18.11 1.67
N VAL A 135 0.76 -17.16 1.48
CA VAL A 135 1.06 -16.09 2.43
C VAL A 135 0.74 -14.71 1.84
N HIS A 136 1.09 -14.49 0.58
CA HIS A 136 1.10 -13.15 -0.03
C HIS A 136 -0.07 -12.86 -0.96
N ARG A 137 -0.92 -13.85 -1.21
CA ARG A 137 -2.08 -13.67 -2.09
C ARG A 137 -3.15 -12.79 -1.43
N TRP A 138 -3.58 -11.78 -2.14
CA TRP A 138 -4.65 -10.91 -1.69
C TRP A 138 -5.48 -10.36 -2.85
N LEU A 139 -6.68 -9.88 -2.52
CA LEU A 139 -7.60 -9.17 -3.40
C LEU A 139 -8.17 -7.94 -2.68
N ASN A 140 -8.66 -6.98 -3.44
CA ASN A 140 -9.34 -5.81 -2.90
C ASN A 140 -10.68 -6.16 -2.21
N PRO A 141 -11.08 -5.39 -1.16
CA PRO A 141 -10.35 -4.31 -0.50
C PRO A 141 -9.26 -4.83 0.43
N VAL A 142 -8.17 -4.07 0.61
CA VAL A 142 -6.98 -4.54 1.37
C VAL A 142 -6.86 -3.96 2.76
N ALA A 143 -7.53 -2.87 3.04
CA ALA A 143 -7.41 -2.23 4.34
C ALA A 143 -8.75 -1.64 4.82
N LYS A 144 -8.81 -1.42 6.12
CA LYS A 144 -9.89 -0.69 6.79
C LYS A 144 -9.33 0.58 7.39
N LEU A 145 -9.95 1.72 7.06
CA LEU A 145 -9.63 3.00 7.65
C LEU A 145 -10.69 3.36 8.70
N VAL A 146 -10.23 3.80 9.86
CA VAL A 146 -11.07 4.29 10.95
C VAL A 146 -10.66 5.72 11.26
N VAL A 147 -11.59 6.65 11.11
CA VAL A 147 -11.38 8.08 11.39
C VAL A 147 -12.28 8.50 12.54
N THR A 148 -11.70 9.08 13.58
CA THR A 148 -12.45 9.64 14.71
C THR A 148 -12.41 11.16 14.63
N VAL A 149 -13.59 11.76 14.51
CA VAL A 149 -13.79 13.20 14.60
C VAL A 149 -14.19 13.55 16.03
N LYS A 150 -13.50 14.51 16.64
CA LYS A 150 -13.73 14.95 18.02
C LYS A 150 -14.30 16.34 18.07
#